data_77fd5c0cb6b028e11229173f8167e0b2
#
_entry.id   77fd5c0cb6b028e11229173f8167e0b2
#
_cell.length_a   1.000
_cell.length_b   1.000
_cell.length_c   1.000
_cell.angle_alpha   90.00
_cell.angle_beta   90.00
_cell.angle_gamma   90.00
#
_symmetry.space_group_name_H-M   'P 1'
#
loop_
_entity.id
_entity.type
_entity.pdbx_description
1 polymer ?
#
loop_
_entity_poly.entity_id
_entity_poly.type
_entity_poly.pdbx_seq_one_letter_code
_entity_poly.pdbx_strand_id
1 'polypeptide(L)'
;MSPNNEKQADLPAGCTLLPNPGGTATGFGLRIGDCRLYFMPGVPRELDHIFSHTVVPDLHGHLTGTPPRVVTLKVFGKGESDVAHMLDGLESGVPETCRLTVQYRATFPEIHVRLLLDAGDGVDGDTVLHTLAQDASRRLGKYLFAVGGARVETSFPQQVVGEALAAGISLSVVEGCTGGELARLVAGTDGGEAVFVGGLVAPGPEALPSLLDLQCAATGDVGAIDPATAEAAAVAVRDRFAADVGLAVTGAPRGAECDAGTLIVAIATSGGVTHRSFDFPIEPDRFRRLAAYVALAMLRQTLMGAAKS
;
A
#
# COMPACT_ATOMS: atom_id res chain seq x y z
N MET A 1 -14.40 20.04 35.51
CA MET A 1 -14.59 20.20 34.05
C MET A 1 -14.04 21.56 33.65
N SER A 2 -13.33 21.66 32.55
CA SER A 2 -12.88 22.97 32.05
C SER A 2 -14.09 23.69 31.45
N PRO A 3 -14.22 25.05 31.60
CA PRO A 3 -15.32 25.82 30.99
C PRO A 3 -15.49 25.59 29.47
N ASN A 4 -14.41 25.24 28.79
CA ASN A 4 -14.47 24.88 27.36
C ASN A 4 -15.18 23.55 27.08
N ASN A 5 -15.33 22.68 28.06
CA ASN A 5 -16.00 21.39 27.90
C ASN A 5 -17.50 21.47 28.25
N GLU A 6 -17.96 22.57 28.86
CA GLU A 6 -19.39 22.76 29.14
C GLU A 6 -20.23 22.83 27.86
N LYS A 7 -19.69 23.47 26.79
CA LYS A 7 -20.33 23.51 25.48
C LYS A 7 -20.50 22.15 24.80
N GLN A 8 -19.73 21.13 25.21
CA GLN A 8 -19.88 19.77 24.68
C GLN A 8 -21.09 19.03 25.30
N ALA A 9 -21.69 19.58 26.35
CA ALA A 9 -22.90 19.09 26.96
C ALA A 9 -24.18 19.69 26.35
N ASP A 10 -24.04 20.75 25.52
CA ASP A 10 -25.15 21.36 24.82
C ASP A 10 -25.52 20.53 23.60
N LEU A 11 -26.58 19.72 23.74
CA LEU A 11 -27.03 18.81 22.70
C LEU A 11 -28.42 19.21 22.19
N PRO A 12 -28.76 18.89 20.93
CA PRO A 12 -30.09 19.17 20.38
C PRO A 12 -31.20 18.50 21.19
N ALA A 13 -32.31 19.21 21.37
CA ALA A 13 -33.46 18.67 22.03
C ALA A 13 -33.98 17.42 21.30
N GLY A 14 -34.32 16.36 22.07
CA GLY A 14 -34.84 15.11 21.54
C GLY A 14 -33.76 14.18 20.93
N CYS A 15 -32.48 14.49 21.09
CA CYS A 15 -31.42 13.59 20.67
C CYS A 15 -31.29 12.36 21.62
N THR A 16 -30.78 11.27 21.07
CA THR A 16 -30.35 10.08 21.82
C THR A 16 -28.86 10.17 22.07
N LEU A 17 -28.42 9.98 23.31
CA LEU A 17 -26.99 9.98 23.65
C LEU A 17 -26.30 8.72 23.13
N LEU A 18 -25.11 8.90 22.54
CA LEU A 18 -24.21 7.83 22.15
C LEU A 18 -23.02 7.84 23.12
N PRO A 19 -22.95 6.89 24.09
CA PRO A 19 -21.94 6.92 25.14
C PRO A 19 -20.52 6.87 24.60
N ASN A 20 -19.64 7.75 25.12
CA ASN A 20 -18.23 7.79 24.81
C ASN A 20 -17.38 7.55 26.06
N PRO A 21 -17.06 6.30 26.41
CA PRO A 21 -16.24 6.00 27.57
C PRO A 21 -14.76 6.40 27.40
N GLY A 22 -14.32 6.68 26.17
CA GLY A 22 -12.92 7.00 25.82
C GLY A 22 -12.60 8.50 25.79
N GLY A 23 -13.61 9.40 25.90
CA GLY A 23 -13.43 10.82 25.72
C GLY A 23 -14.44 11.68 26.48
N THR A 24 -14.28 13.00 26.39
CA THR A 24 -15.17 13.98 27.05
C THR A 24 -16.37 14.40 26.21
N ALA A 25 -16.27 14.30 24.88
CA ALA A 25 -17.34 14.65 23.96
C ALA A 25 -18.26 13.45 23.73
N THR A 26 -19.54 13.61 24.06
CA THR A 26 -20.57 12.58 23.83
C THR A 26 -21.03 12.66 22.36
N GLY A 27 -21.21 11.50 21.71
CA GLY A 27 -21.92 11.45 20.44
C GLY A 27 -23.43 11.56 20.67
N PHE A 28 -24.21 11.87 19.63
CA PHE A 28 -25.65 11.88 19.69
C PHE A 28 -26.30 11.45 18.38
N GLY A 29 -27.48 10.88 18.49
CA GLY A 29 -28.35 10.51 17.38
C GLY A 29 -29.59 11.39 17.30
N LEU A 30 -30.05 11.69 16.08
CA LEU A 30 -31.28 12.39 15.79
C LEU A 30 -32.11 11.63 14.78
N ARG A 31 -33.41 11.78 14.84
CA ARG A 31 -34.35 11.30 13.82
C ARG A 31 -35.08 12.48 13.19
N ILE A 32 -35.00 12.57 11.85
CA ILE A 32 -35.74 13.57 11.08
C ILE A 32 -36.58 12.82 10.04
N GLY A 33 -37.88 12.74 10.25
CA GLY A 33 -38.75 11.85 9.47
C GLY A 33 -38.30 10.40 9.59
N ASP A 34 -37.99 9.76 8.48
CA ASP A 34 -37.47 8.38 8.42
C ASP A 34 -35.93 8.31 8.41
N CYS A 35 -35.26 9.47 8.38
CA CYS A 35 -33.80 9.53 8.37
C CYS A 35 -33.25 9.49 9.79
N ARG A 36 -32.26 8.62 10.02
CA ARG A 36 -31.45 8.55 11.24
C ARG A 36 -30.12 9.20 11.01
N LEU A 37 -29.73 10.11 11.87
CA LEU A 37 -28.49 10.86 11.84
C LEU A 37 -27.67 10.54 13.09
N TYR A 38 -26.39 10.26 12.92
CA TYR A 38 -25.47 10.00 14.04
C TYR A 38 -24.30 10.97 13.96
N PHE A 39 -24.04 11.66 15.05
CA PHE A 39 -22.96 12.62 15.20
C PHE A 39 -21.98 12.06 16.23
N MET A 40 -20.72 11.90 15.82
CA MET A 40 -19.69 11.28 16.64
C MET A 40 -18.45 12.17 16.72
N PRO A 41 -17.67 12.13 17.82
CA PRO A 41 -16.39 12.82 17.93
C PRO A 41 -15.43 12.41 16.81
N GLY A 42 -14.57 13.36 16.39
CA GLY A 42 -13.60 13.13 15.31
C GLY A 42 -12.35 12.34 15.71
N VAL A 43 -12.17 12.01 16.99
CA VAL A 43 -11.04 11.20 17.45
C VAL A 43 -11.25 9.74 17.02
N PRO A 44 -10.35 9.14 16.22
CA PRO A 44 -10.59 7.83 15.59
C PRO A 44 -10.98 6.71 16.55
N ARG A 45 -10.33 6.61 17.71
CA ARG A 45 -10.63 5.58 18.71
C ARG A 45 -12.01 5.74 19.34
N GLU A 46 -12.41 6.98 19.60
CA GLU A 46 -13.72 7.30 20.17
C GLU A 46 -14.84 7.03 19.16
N LEU A 47 -14.63 7.47 17.92
CA LEU A 47 -15.53 7.23 16.80
C LEU A 47 -15.74 5.72 16.57
N ASP A 48 -14.67 4.95 16.49
CA ASP A 48 -14.73 3.49 16.27
C ASP A 48 -15.47 2.80 17.41
N HIS A 49 -15.23 3.20 18.65
CA HIS A 49 -15.93 2.65 19.82
C HIS A 49 -17.44 2.94 19.76
N ILE A 50 -17.85 4.20 19.58
CA ILE A 50 -19.26 4.60 19.50
C ILE A 50 -19.93 3.91 18.30
N PHE A 51 -19.27 3.92 17.15
CA PHE A 51 -19.80 3.31 15.94
C PHE A 51 -20.07 1.82 16.14
N SER A 52 -19.07 1.08 16.60
CA SER A 52 -19.15 -0.38 16.73
C SER A 52 -20.11 -0.83 17.84
N HIS A 53 -20.16 -0.12 18.98
CA HIS A 53 -20.92 -0.56 20.14
C HIS A 53 -22.33 0.05 20.26
N THR A 54 -22.60 1.15 19.55
CA THR A 54 -23.89 1.83 19.66
C THR A 54 -24.57 2.01 18.30
N VAL A 55 -23.87 2.54 17.30
CA VAL A 55 -24.48 2.85 16.00
C VAL A 55 -24.78 1.58 15.20
N VAL A 56 -23.82 0.66 15.10
CA VAL A 56 -23.99 -0.60 14.35
C VAL A 56 -25.14 -1.45 14.92
N PRO A 57 -25.25 -1.68 16.24
CA PRO A 57 -26.40 -2.40 16.81
C PRO A 57 -27.75 -1.72 16.53
N ASP A 58 -27.84 -0.39 16.62
CA ASP A 58 -29.07 0.34 16.30
C ASP A 58 -29.42 0.21 14.81
N LEU A 59 -28.44 0.34 13.92
CA LEU A 59 -28.64 0.16 12.47
C LEU A 59 -29.09 -1.25 12.11
N HIS A 60 -28.54 -2.29 12.73
CA HIS A 60 -28.95 -3.68 12.46
C HIS A 60 -30.44 -3.93 12.74
N GLY A 61 -31.03 -3.20 13.69
CA GLY A 61 -32.46 -3.28 13.97
C GLY A 61 -33.35 -2.59 12.93
N HIS A 62 -32.76 -1.81 12.02
CA HIS A 62 -33.49 -0.96 11.08
C HIS A 62 -33.14 -1.15 9.62
N LEU A 63 -31.98 -1.75 9.33
CA LEU A 63 -31.59 -2.06 7.97
C LEU A 63 -32.34 -3.30 7.49
N THR A 64 -33.09 -3.14 6.41
CA THR A 64 -33.75 -4.23 5.71
C THR A 64 -32.98 -4.50 4.42
N GLY A 65 -32.65 -5.76 4.16
CA GLY A 65 -31.93 -6.21 2.96
C GLY A 65 -30.64 -6.94 3.27
N THR A 66 -30.15 -7.66 2.29
CA THR A 66 -28.86 -8.36 2.38
C THR A 66 -27.76 -7.38 1.98
N PRO A 67 -26.69 -7.23 2.79
CA PRO A 67 -25.57 -6.38 2.38
C PRO A 67 -24.91 -6.92 1.12
N PRO A 68 -24.36 -6.04 0.27
CA PRO A 68 -23.66 -6.48 -0.92
C PRO A 68 -22.47 -7.37 -0.55
N ARG A 69 -22.22 -8.39 -1.35
CA ARG A 69 -21.00 -9.17 -1.26
C ARG A 69 -19.83 -8.35 -1.75
N VAL A 70 -18.68 -8.44 -1.09
CA VAL A 70 -17.54 -7.58 -1.39
C VAL A 70 -16.27 -8.40 -1.57
N VAL A 71 -15.55 -8.13 -2.67
CA VAL A 71 -14.16 -8.54 -2.86
C VAL A 71 -13.31 -7.30 -3.08
N THR A 72 -12.17 -7.27 -2.41
CA THR A 72 -11.18 -6.19 -2.56
C THR A 72 -9.93 -6.75 -3.24
N LEU A 73 -9.49 -6.06 -4.29
CA LEU A 73 -8.25 -6.32 -5.00
C LEU A 73 -7.30 -5.15 -4.74
N LYS A 74 -6.05 -5.44 -4.38
CA LYS A 74 -5.03 -4.42 -4.15
C LYS A 74 -3.98 -4.46 -5.24
N VAL A 75 -3.69 -3.30 -5.80
CA VAL A 75 -2.86 -3.10 -6.99
C VAL A 75 -1.73 -2.12 -6.69
N PHE A 76 -0.53 -2.41 -7.21
CA PHE A 76 0.60 -1.50 -7.21
C PHE A 76 1.24 -1.41 -8.61
N GLY A 77 1.78 -0.21 -8.95
CA GLY A 77 2.52 0.03 -10.19
C GLY A 77 1.66 0.47 -11.38
N LYS A 78 0.41 0.85 -11.11
CA LYS A 78 -0.52 1.47 -12.06
C LYS A 78 -1.28 2.61 -11.41
N GLY A 79 -1.65 3.62 -12.19
CA GLY A 79 -2.56 4.68 -11.77
C GLY A 79 -4.02 4.21 -11.75
N GLU A 80 -4.89 4.96 -11.07
CA GLU A 80 -6.31 4.64 -10.97
C GLU A 80 -6.99 4.52 -12.34
N SER A 81 -6.70 5.47 -13.26
CA SER A 81 -7.25 5.44 -14.63
C SER A 81 -6.81 4.21 -15.42
N ASP A 82 -5.55 3.78 -15.27
CA ASP A 82 -5.05 2.58 -15.93
C ASP A 82 -5.75 1.34 -15.39
N VAL A 83 -5.90 1.26 -14.06
CA VAL A 83 -6.58 0.14 -13.38
C VAL A 83 -8.05 0.08 -13.83
N ALA A 84 -8.73 1.23 -13.89
CA ALA A 84 -10.10 1.29 -14.38
C ALA A 84 -10.20 0.79 -15.83
N HIS A 85 -9.31 1.24 -16.72
CA HIS A 85 -9.27 0.78 -18.10
C HIS A 85 -9.00 -0.74 -18.24
N MET A 86 -8.12 -1.30 -17.40
CA MET A 86 -7.87 -2.75 -17.38
C MET A 86 -9.11 -3.57 -16.99
N LEU A 87 -10.02 -2.97 -16.24
CA LEU A 87 -11.25 -3.60 -15.75
C LEU A 87 -12.50 -3.21 -16.55
N ASP A 88 -12.35 -2.43 -17.63
CA ASP A 88 -13.47 -2.07 -18.51
C ASP A 88 -14.21 -3.31 -19.01
N GLY A 89 -15.54 -3.26 -18.96
CA GLY A 89 -16.40 -4.35 -19.39
C GLY A 89 -16.46 -5.55 -18.43
N LEU A 90 -15.94 -5.43 -17.20
CA LEU A 90 -16.05 -6.48 -16.17
C LEU A 90 -17.52 -6.79 -15.85
N GLU A 91 -18.40 -5.79 -15.93
CA GLU A 91 -19.85 -5.90 -15.71
C GLU A 91 -20.56 -6.79 -16.72
N SER A 92 -19.97 -7.04 -17.90
CA SER A 92 -20.57 -7.93 -18.91
C SER A 92 -20.70 -9.40 -18.44
N GLY A 93 -19.95 -9.78 -17.41
CA GLY A 93 -20.06 -11.10 -16.76
C GLY A 93 -21.11 -11.19 -15.65
N VAL A 94 -21.88 -10.11 -15.41
CA VAL A 94 -22.86 -10.03 -14.34
C VAL A 94 -24.25 -10.42 -14.85
N PRO A 95 -24.97 -11.37 -14.18
CA PRO A 95 -26.37 -11.67 -14.52
C PRO A 95 -27.26 -10.41 -14.43
N GLU A 96 -28.27 -10.29 -15.31
CA GLU A 96 -29.18 -9.13 -15.36
C GLU A 96 -29.89 -8.85 -14.03
N THR A 97 -30.12 -9.87 -13.21
CA THR A 97 -30.73 -9.77 -11.88
C THR A 97 -29.78 -9.31 -10.79
N CYS A 98 -28.49 -9.18 -11.10
CA CYS A 98 -27.45 -8.72 -10.18
C CYS A 98 -26.98 -7.33 -10.55
N ARG A 99 -26.45 -6.60 -9.56
CA ARG A 99 -25.84 -5.29 -9.77
C ARG A 99 -24.41 -5.28 -9.25
N LEU A 100 -23.45 -5.05 -10.15
CA LEU A 100 -22.05 -4.82 -9.78
C LEU A 100 -21.78 -3.34 -9.63
N THR A 101 -21.10 -2.98 -8.52
CA THR A 101 -20.52 -1.66 -8.34
C THR A 101 -19.02 -1.82 -8.16
N VAL A 102 -18.22 -1.15 -9.01
CA VAL A 102 -16.76 -1.12 -8.90
C VAL A 102 -16.35 0.20 -8.28
N GLN A 103 -15.65 0.13 -7.16
CA GLN A 103 -15.14 1.30 -6.45
C GLN A 103 -13.61 1.30 -6.49
N TYR A 104 -13.03 2.46 -6.76
CA TYR A 104 -11.59 2.69 -6.75
C TYR A 104 -11.23 3.59 -5.57
N ARG A 105 -10.20 3.23 -4.83
CA ARG A 105 -9.66 4.03 -3.74
C ARG A 105 -8.15 4.12 -3.87
N ALA A 106 -7.65 5.31 -4.17
CA ALA A 106 -6.23 5.60 -4.11
C ALA A 106 -5.77 5.68 -2.65
N THR A 107 -4.92 4.75 -2.26
CA THR A 107 -4.24 4.72 -0.95
C THR A 107 -2.74 4.74 -1.23
N PHE A 108 -2.24 5.90 -1.62
CA PHE A 108 -0.89 6.07 -2.17
C PHE A 108 0.18 5.28 -1.40
N PRO A 109 1.00 4.50 -2.13
CA PRO A 109 1.06 4.36 -3.58
C PRO A 109 0.23 3.18 -4.16
N GLU A 110 -0.66 2.58 -3.39
CA GLU A 110 -1.53 1.46 -3.77
C GLU A 110 -2.87 1.96 -4.32
N ILE A 111 -3.49 1.17 -5.19
CA ILE A 111 -4.89 1.33 -5.62
C ILE A 111 -5.68 0.14 -5.08
N HIS A 112 -6.74 0.41 -4.36
CA HIS A 112 -7.66 -0.61 -3.88
C HIS A 112 -8.92 -0.59 -4.75
N VAL A 113 -9.23 -1.71 -5.38
CA VAL A 113 -10.45 -1.93 -6.15
C VAL A 113 -11.40 -2.77 -5.34
N ARG A 114 -12.63 -2.31 -5.14
CA ARG A 114 -13.68 -3.07 -4.47
C ARG A 114 -14.78 -3.41 -5.46
N LEU A 115 -15.05 -4.70 -5.58
CA LEU A 115 -16.18 -5.22 -6.34
C LEU A 115 -17.30 -5.48 -5.32
N LEU A 116 -18.39 -4.73 -5.43
CA LEU A 116 -19.59 -4.89 -4.61
C LEU A 116 -20.69 -5.49 -5.48
N LEU A 117 -21.20 -6.64 -5.09
CA LEU A 117 -22.25 -7.35 -5.82
C LEU A 117 -23.53 -7.43 -5.00
N ASP A 118 -24.58 -6.79 -5.48
CA ASP A 118 -25.93 -7.04 -5.03
C ASP A 118 -26.50 -8.19 -5.88
N ALA A 119 -26.70 -9.34 -5.25
CA ALA A 119 -27.23 -10.51 -5.96
C ALA A 119 -28.76 -10.50 -5.94
N GLY A 120 -29.36 -10.74 -7.10
CA GLY A 120 -30.80 -10.92 -7.22
C GLY A 120 -31.27 -12.25 -6.63
N ASP A 121 -32.58 -12.38 -6.47
CA ASP A 121 -33.20 -13.58 -5.93
C ASP A 121 -32.84 -14.83 -6.75
N GLY A 122 -32.50 -15.90 -6.06
CA GLY A 122 -32.17 -17.18 -6.67
C GLY A 122 -30.77 -17.26 -7.31
N VAL A 123 -29.95 -16.19 -7.23
CA VAL A 123 -28.57 -16.19 -7.75
C VAL A 123 -27.59 -16.47 -6.63
N ASP A 124 -26.67 -17.42 -6.86
CA ASP A 124 -25.50 -17.61 -6.00
C ASP A 124 -24.48 -16.49 -6.25
N GLY A 125 -24.65 -15.40 -5.50
CA GLY A 125 -23.81 -14.22 -5.63
C GLY A 125 -22.35 -14.46 -5.24
N ASP A 126 -22.03 -15.47 -4.43
CA ASP A 126 -20.67 -15.80 -4.06
C ASP A 126 -19.91 -16.41 -5.25
N THR A 127 -20.56 -17.32 -5.98
CA THR A 127 -20.00 -17.87 -7.24
C THR A 127 -19.81 -16.78 -8.30
N VAL A 128 -20.80 -15.89 -8.48
CA VAL A 128 -20.70 -14.78 -9.44
C VAL A 128 -19.53 -13.86 -9.06
N LEU A 129 -19.46 -13.41 -7.82
CA LEU A 129 -18.40 -12.51 -7.34
C LEU A 129 -17.01 -13.17 -7.43
N HIS A 130 -16.91 -14.46 -7.13
CA HIS A 130 -15.66 -15.22 -7.28
C HIS A 130 -15.18 -15.24 -8.74
N THR A 131 -16.08 -15.48 -9.68
CA THR A 131 -15.77 -15.47 -11.12
C THR A 131 -15.31 -14.10 -11.60
N LEU A 132 -15.99 -13.04 -11.17
CA LEU A 132 -15.60 -11.65 -11.47
C LEU A 132 -14.23 -11.31 -10.88
N ALA A 133 -13.95 -11.72 -9.63
CA ALA A 133 -12.66 -11.51 -8.99
C ALA A 133 -11.54 -12.26 -9.71
N GLN A 134 -11.79 -13.47 -10.22
CA GLN A 134 -10.82 -14.21 -11.02
C GLN A 134 -10.54 -13.52 -12.37
N ASP A 135 -11.58 -13.00 -13.04
CA ASP A 135 -11.41 -12.27 -14.29
C ASP A 135 -10.63 -10.96 -14.06
N ALA A 136 -11.02 -10.18 -13.06
CA ALA A 136 -10.29 -8.99 -12.65
C ALA A 136 -8.81 -9.30 -12.31
N SER A 137 -8.55 -10.39 -11.61
CA SER A 137 -7.19 -10.82 -11.25
C SER A 137 -6.35 -11.15 -12.49
N ARG A 138 -6.93 -11.82 -13.49
CA ARG A 138 -6.25 -12.12 -14.75
C ARG A 138 -5.90 -10.84 -15.52
N ARG A 139 -6.82 -9.87 -15.58
CA ARG A 139 -6.63 -8.59 -16.26
C ARG A 139 -5.58 -7.73 -15.58
N LEU A 140 -5.57 -7.68 -14.24
CA LEU A 140 -4.60 -6.93 -13.45
C LEU A 140 -3.20 -7.58 -13.44
N GLY A 141 -3.12 -8.89 -13.56
CA GLY A 141 -1.89 -9.66 -13.72
C GLY A 141 -0.84 -9.34 -12.65
N LYS A 142 0.37 -9.01 -13.08
CA LYS A 142 1.52 -8.74 -12.19
C LYS A 142 1.35 -7.55 -11.25
N TYR A 143 0.41 -6.66 -11.52
CA TYR A 143 0.15 -5.48 -10.69
C TYR A 143 -0.71 -5.81 -9.48
N LEU A 144 -1.48 -6.90 -9.54
CA LEU A 144 -2.26 -7.40 -8.41
C LEU A 144 -1.32 -8.04 -7.37
N PHE A 145 -1.50 -7.69 -6.10
CA PHE A 145 -0.69 -8.29 -5.04
C PHE A 145 -1.51 -8.92 -3.91
N ALA A 146 -2.77 -8.52 -3.72
CA ALA A 146 -3.63 -9.13 -2.72
C ALA A 146 -5.09 -9.13 -3.17
N VAL A 147 -5.82 -10.19 -2.79
CA VAL A 147 -7.27 -10.36 -2.99
C VAL A 147 -7.88 -10.89 -1.70
N GLY A 148 -9.03 -10.36 -1.33
CA GLY A 148 -9.76 -10.84 -0.16
C GLY A 148 -11.15 -10.23 -0.05
N GLY A 149 -11.82 -10.43 1.09
CA GLY A 149 -13.18 -9.94 1.33
C GLY A 149 -13.27 -8.42 1.50
N ALA A 150 -14.20 -7.97 2.33
CA ALA A 150 -14.46 -6.55 2.54
C ALA A 150 -13.25 -5.77 3.10
N ARG A 151 -12.39 -6.44 3.87
CA ARG A 151 -11.11 -5.92 4.38
C ARG A 151 -9.97 -6.84 3.93
N VAL A 152 -8.93 -6.24 3.37
CA VAL A 152 -7.65 -6.89 3.07
C VAL A 152 -6.57 -6.08 3.76
N GLU A 153 -6.01 -6.63 4.82
CA GLU A 153 -5.01 -5.92 5.64
C GLU A 153 -3.62 -5.97 5.01
N THR A 154 -3.33 -7.01 4.24
CA THR A 154 -2.03 -7.19 3.56
C THR A 154 -1.63 -5.96 2.78
N SER A 155 -0.54 -5.30 3.16
CA SER A 155 0.10 -4.23 2.40
C SER A 155 1.03 -4.79 1.33
N PHE A 156 1.44 -3.95 0.37
CA PHE A 156 2.41 -4.39 -0.64
C PHE A 156 3.76 -4.83 -0.05
N PRO A 157 4.37 -4.09 0.90
CA PRO A 157 5.57 -4.59 1.59
C PRO A 157 5.37 -5.94 2.26
N GLN A 158 4.23 -6.14 2.94
CA GLN A 158 3.92 -7.41 3.62
C GLN A 158 3.82 -8.58 2.63
N GLN A 159 3.22 -8.36 1.47
CA GLN A 159 3.16 -9.37 0.40
C GLN A 159 4.56 -9.73 -0.09
N VAL A 160 5.41 -8.73 -0.38
CA VAL A 160 6.76 -8.97 -0.91
C VAL A 160 7.68 -9.65 0.11
N VAL A 161 7.62 -9.23 1.38
CA VAL A 161 8.37 -9.88 2.46
C VAL A 161 7.92 -11.31 2.66
N GLY A 162 6.61 -11.56 2.64
CA GLY A 162 6.05 -12.92 2.73
C GLY A 162 6.51 -13.82 1.56
N GLU A 163 6.55 -13.30 0.34
CA GLU A 163 7.06 -14.03 -0.84
C GLU A 163 8.57 -14.32 -0.72
N ALA A 164 9.38 -13.36 -0.22
CA ALA A 164 10.81 -13.57 0.02
C ALA A 164 11.06 -14.60 1.12
N LEU A 165 10.32 -14.51 2.22
CA LEU A 165 10.38 -15.48 3.33
C LEU A 165 10.03 -16.89 2.87
N ALA A 166 8.96 -17.05 2.10
CA ALA A 166 8.55 -18.33 1.55
C ALA A 166 9.58 -18.93 0.58
N ALA A 167 10.32 -18.07 -0.13
CA ALA A 167 11.42 -18.46 -1.01
C ALA A 167 12.75 -18.73 -0.27
N GLY A 168 12.83 -18.42 1.03
CA GLY A 168 14.06 -18.51 1.82
C GLY A 168 15.14 -17.52 1.37
N ILE A 169 14.75 -16.35 0.84
CA ILE A 169 15.63 -15.32 0.28
C ILE A 169 15.90 -14.25 1.32
N SER A 170 17.18 -14.01 1.59
CA SER A 170 17.66 -12.89 2.41
C SER A 170 17.93 -11.63 1.58
N LEU A 171 17.66 -10.47 2.18
CA LEU A 171 17.73 -9.16 1.54
C LEU A 171 18.64 -8.21 2.32
N SER A 172 19.51 -7.52 1.60
CA SER A 172 20.21 -6.33 2.08
C SER A 172 19.89 -5.11 1.22
N VAL A 173 19.93 -3.91 1.81
CA VAL A 173 19.58 -2.68 1.10
C VAL A 173 20.62 -1.60 1.28
N VAL A 174 20.78 -0.73 0.26
CA VAL A 174 21.44 0.55 0.41
C VAL A 174 20.56 1.66 -0.16
N GLU A 175 20.36 2.69 0.64
CA GLU A 175 19.42 3.77 0.39
C GLU A 175 20.14 5.11 0.27
N GLY A 176 20.06 5.74 -0.89
CA GLY A 176 20.66 7.06 -1.15
C GLY A 176 19.62 8.19 -1.28
N CYS A 177 18.32 7.86 -1.49
CA CYS A 177 17.29 8.87 -1.67
C CYS A 177 16.00 8.60 -0.87
N THR A 178 15.85 7.43 -0.30
CA THR A 178 14.66 7.01 0.46
C THR A 178 14.79 7.28 1.96
N GLY A 179 16.00 7.55 2.45
CA GLY A 179 16.24 7.97 3.84
C GLY A 179 15.87 6.93 4.87
N GLY A 180 16.00 5.63 4.56
CA GLY A 180 15.65 4.53 5.45
C GLY A 180 14.21 4.01 5.29
N GLU A 181 13.42 4.56 4.38
CA GLU A 181 12.01 4.14 4.19
C GLU A 181 11.92 2.68 3.70
N LEU A 182 12.82 2.23 2.81
CA LEU A 182 12.83 0.84 2.35
C LEU A 182 13.16 -0.13 3.49
N ALA A 183 14.24 0.13 4.23
CA ALA A 183 14.62 -0.67 5.40
C ALA A 183 13.50 -0.71 6.44
N ARG A 184 12.87 0.45 6.74
CA ARG A 184 11.73 0.53 7.66
C ARG A 184 10.54 -0.30 7.21
N LEU A 185 10.21 -0.28 5.91
CA LEU A 185 9.10 -1.06 5.36
C LEU A 185 9.36 -2.57 5.45
N VAL A 186 10.59 -3.01 5.16
CA VAL A 186 10.93 -4.44 5.22
C VAL A 186 11.02 -4.91 6.68
N ALA A 187 11.81 -4.23 7.51
CA ALA A 187 12.03 -4.62 8.91
C ALA A 187 10.78 -4.46 9.78
N GLY A 188 9.88 -3.52 9.43
CA GLY A 188 8.63 -3.29 10.17
C GLY A 188 7.47 -4.19 9.76
N THR A 189 7.71 -5.16 8.89
CA THR A 189 6.72 -6.13 8.40
C THR A 189 6.91 -7.48 9.11
N ASP A 190 5.81 -8.18 9.41
CA ASP A 190 5.86 -9.51 10.00
C ASP A 190 6.72 -10.46 9.15
N GLY A 191 7.71 -11.11 9.79
CA GLY A 191 8.71 -11.92 9.11
C GLY A 191 9.86 -11.14 8.49
N GLY A 192 9.85 -9.81 8.60
CA GLY A 192 10.91 -8.96 8.07
C GLY A 192 12.28 -9.24 8.69
N GLU A 193 12.32 -9.61 9.98
CA GLU A 193 13.54 -9.97 10.70
C GLU A 193 14.23 -11.22 10.15
N ALA A 194 13.49 -12.11 9.49
CA ALA A 194 14.04 -13.31 8.87
C ALA A 194 14.52 -13.06 7.43
N VAL A 195 14.01 -12.01 6.78
CA VAL A 195 14.34 -11.65 5.40
C VAL A 195 15.43 -10.57 5.34
N PHE A 196 15.36 -9.55 6.20
CA PHE A 196 16.22 -8.39 6.17
C PHE A 196 17.48 -8.60 7.02
N VAL A 197 18.62 -8.83 6.39
CA VAL A 197 19.89 -9.10 7.07
C VAL A 197 20.69 -7.84 7.38
N GLY A 198 20.36 -6.70 6.77
CA GLY A 198 20.98 -5.42 7.06
C GLY A 198 20.91 -4.42 5.93
N GLY A 199 21.33 -3.19 6.22
CA GLY A 199 21.31 -2.13 5.20
C GLY A 199 22.11 -0.91 5.59
N LEU A 200 22.35 -0.05 4.61
CA LEU A 200 23.05 1.22 4.76
C LEU A 200 22.13 2.35 4.26
N VAL A 201 22.11 3.43 5.00
CA VAL A 201 21.41 4.65 4.58
C VAL A 201 22.45 5.74 4.39
N ALA A 202 22.60 6.18 3.14
CA ALA A 202 23.47 7.29 2.78
C ALA A 202 22.71 8.62 2.93
N PRO A 203 23.34 9.71 3.37
CA PRO A 203 22.70 11.02 3.41
C PRO A 203 22.39 11.58 2.02
N GLY A 204 23.06 11.08 0.98
CA GLY A 204 22.89 11.40 -0.42
C GLY A 204 23.65 10.41 -1.30
N PRO A 205 23.42 10.42 -2.61
CA PRO A 205 24.09 9.48 -3.54
C PRO A 205 25.61 9.64 -3.55
N GLU A 206 26.13 10.82 -3.25
CA GLU A 206 27.57 11.14 -3.18
C GLU A 206 28.28 10.39 -2.04
N ALA A 207 27.59 9.95 -1.02
CA ALA A 207 28.16 9.20 0.10
C ALA A 207 28.25 7.68 -0.17
N LEU A 208 27.56 7.17 -1.17
CA LEU A 208 27.51 5.73 -1.48
C LEU A 208 28.89 5.13 -1.75
N PRO A 209 29.77 5.74 -2.58
CA PRO A 209 31.09 5.19 -2.86
C PRO A 209 31.93 5.00 -1.59
N SER A 210 31.92 5.99 -0.69
CA SER A 210 32.67 5.93 0.57
C SER A 210 32.11 4.91 1.56
N LEU A 211 30.77 4.79 1.66
CA LEU A 211 30.11 3.85 2.58
C LEU A 211 30.31 2.39 2.18
N LEU A 212 30.52 2.14 0.90
CA LEU A 212 30.62 0.79 0.33
C LEU A 212 32.02 0.42 -0.14
N ASP A 213 33.03 1.27 0.09
CA ASP A 213 34.39 1.11 -0.39
C ASP A 213 34.44 0.89 -1.93
N LEU A 214 33.51 1.53 -2.66
CA LEU A 214 33.44 1.39 -4.10
C LEU A 214 34.65 2.10 -4.73
N GLN A 215 35.41 1.35 -5.52
CA GLN A 215 36.41 1.95 -6.40
C GLN A 215 35.69 2.53 -7.61
N CYS A 216 35.26 3.79 -7.54
CA CYS A 216 34.66 4.51 -8.66
C CYS A 216 35.69 4.81 -9.73
N ALA A 217 36.02 3.80 -10.55
CA ALA A 217 37.00 3.92 -11.59
C ALA A 217 36.45 4.41 -12.93
N ALA A 218 35.16 4.67 -13.09
CA ALA A 218 34.61 4.72 -14.44
C ALA A 218 34.12 6.08 -14.95
N THR A 219 33.73 7.06 -14.15
CA THR A 219 33.02 8.24 -14.71
C THR A 219 33.43 9.61 -14.21
N GLY A 220 34.46 9.76 -13.37
CA GLY A 220 34.99 11.08 -13.01
C GLY A 220 34.13 11.93 -12.07
N ASP A 221 32.87 11.67 -11.93
CA ASP A 221 31.94 12.35 -11.03
C ASP A 221 31.56 11.42 -9.87
N VAL A 222 32.27 11.56 -8.77
CA VAL A 222 31.96 10.84 -7.52
C VAL A 222 30.65 11.37 -6.98
N GLY A 223 29.62 10.55 -7.02
CA GLY A 223 28.31 10.92 -6.49
C GLY A 223 27.22 11.18 -7.54
N ALA A 224 27.51 10.97 -8.80
CA ALA A 224 26.49 11.06 -9.84
C ALA A 224 25.37 10.03 -9.63
N ILE A 225 24.13 10.46 -9.86
CA ILE A 225 22.98 9.56 -9.93
C ILE A 225 23.08 8.85 -11.29
N ASP A 226 23.76 7.69 -11.31
CA ASP A 226 23.97 6.93 -12.52
C ASP A 226 23.74 5.42 -12.30
N PRO A 227 23.37 4.68 -13.36
CA PRO A 227 23.10 3.25 -13.27
C PRO A 227 24.29 2.41 -12.80
N ALA A 228 25.52 2.74 -13.20
CA ALA A 228 26.70 1.94 -12.87
C ALA A 228 27.03 2.02 -11.37
N THR A 229 26.90 3.21 -10.76
CA THR A 229 27.03 3.41 -9.32
C THR A 229 25.93 2.63 -8.56
N ALA A 230 24.68 2.66 -9.04
CA ALA A 230 23.59 1.90 -8.42
C ALA A 230 23.81 0.38 -8.48
N GLU A 231 24.28 -0.13 -9.62
CA GLU A 231 24.60 -1.55 -9.79
C GLU A 231 25.76 -1.98 -8.89
N ALA A 232 26.84 -1.21 -8.84
CA ALA A 232 27.98 -1.48 -7.97
C ALA A 232 27.55 -1.46 -6.49
N ALA A 233 26.70 -0.52 -6.09
CA ALA A 233 26.16 -0.43 -4.74
C ALA A 233 25.28 -1.63 -4.37
N ALA A 234 24.46 -2.12 -5.30
CA ALA A 234 23.63 -3.31 -5.08
C ALA A 234 24.48 -4.58 -4.87
N VAL A 235 25.55 -4.75 -5.65
CA VAL A 235 26.51 -5.85 -5.49
C VAL A 235 27.24 -5.72 -4.15
N ALA A 236 27.76 -4.54 -3.84
CA ALA A 236 28.56 -4.32 -2.63
C ALA A 236 27.74 -4.53 -1.35
N VAL A 237 26.49 -4.07 -1.31
CA VAL A 237 25.64 -4.27 -0.11
C VAL A 237 25.25 -5.73 0.05
N ARG A 238 24.96 -6.45 -1.03
CA ARG A 238 24.72 -7.89 -1.02
C ARG A 238 25.90 -8.64 -0.41
N ASP A 239 27.10 -8.38 -0.91
CA ASP A 239 28.31 -9.08 -0.51
C ASP A 239 28.70 -8.73 0.94
N ARG A 240 28.55 -7.47 1.33
CA ARG A 240 28.85 -6.97 2.69
C ARG A 240 28.03 -7.66 3.76
N PHE A 241 26.75 -7.92 3.50
CA PHE A 241 25.84 -8.57 4.44
C PHE A 241 25.66 -10.07 4.17
N ALA A 242 26.36 -10.63 3.17
CA ALA A 242 26.22 -12.02 2.73
C ALA A 242 24.75 -12.39 2.45
N ALA A 243 24.01 -11.45 1.81
CA ALA A 243 22.62 -11.65 1.45
C ALA A 243 22.47 -12.34 0.09
N ASP A 244 21.32 -13.00 -0.14
CA ASP A 244 20.99 -13.56 -1.45
C ASP A 244 20.72 -12.45 -2.47
N VAL A 245 20.09 -11.36 -2.00
CA VAL A 245 19.73 -10.21 -2.81
C VAL A 245 20.23 -8.92 -2.19
N GLY A 246 20.87 -8.07 -3.01
CA GLY A 246 21.21 -6.70 -2.68
C GLY A 246 20.34 -5.72 -3.48
N LEU A 247 19.67 -4.78 -2.81
CA LEU A 247 18.94 -3.69 -3.44
C LEU A 247 19.65 -2.36 -3.20
N ALA A 248 19.87 -1.59 -4.28
CA ALA A 248 20.32 -0.21 -4.20
C ALA A 248 19.21 0.72 -4.72
N VAL A 249 18.92 1.76 -3.94
CA VAL A 249 17.94 2.79 -4.30
C VAL A 249 18.63 4.14 -4.24
N THR A 250 18.86 4.74 -5.40
CA THR A 250 19.52 6.04 -5.54
C THR A 250 18.70 6.98 -6.39
N GLY A 251 18.92 8.28 -6.26
CA GLY A 251 18.17 9.26 -7.01
C GLY A 251 18.05 10.58 -6.26
N ALA A 252 17.30 11.51 -6.83
CA ALA A 252 16.94 12.76 -6.22
C ALA A 252 15.44 13.05 -6.44
N PRO A 253 14.70 13.44 -5.40
CA PRO A 253 13.34 13.95 -5.57
C PRO A 253 13.38 15.24 -6.38
N ARG A 254 12.25 15.61 -6.97
CA ARG A 254 12.10 16.91 -7.64
C ARG A 254 12.47 18.05 -6.70
N GLY A 255 13.33 18.95 -7.13
CA GLY A 255 13.83 20.09 -6.36
C GLY A 255 14.73 21.01 -7.17
N ALA A 256 15.51 21.85 -6.47
CA ALA A 256 16.37 22.86 -7.12
C ALA A 256 17.43 22.28 -8.06
N GLU A 257 17.87 21.05 -7.83
CA GLU A 257 18.94 20.39 -8.58
C GLU A 257 18.44 19.26 -9.50
N CYS A 258 17.16 18.87 -9.41
CA CYS A 258 16.57 17.80 -10.20
C CYS A 258 15.11 18.11 -10.53
N ASP A 259 14.84 18.50 -11.76
CA ASP A 259 13.47 18.83 -12.21
C ASP A 259 12.59 17.60 -12.41
N ALA A 260 13.18 16.46 -12.74
CA ALA A 260 12.45 15.25 -13.12
C ALA A 260 12.07 14.33 -11.95
N GLY A 261 12.78 14.43 -10.80
CA GLY A 261 12.63 13.46 -9.72
C GLY A 261 13.14 12.08 -10.14
N THR A 262 14.44 11.99 -10.46
CA THR A 262 15.05 10.76 -10.97
C THR A 262 15.23 9.71 -9.89
N LEU A 263 14.85 8.48 -10.20
CA LEU A 263 15.03 7.30 -9.36
C LEU A 263 15.76 6.21 -10.16
N ILE A 264 16.81 5.64 -9.58
CA ILE A 264 17.46 4.44 -10.09
C ILE A 264 17.38 3.37 -9.00
N VAL A 265 16.87 2.20 -9.38
CA VAL A 265 16.84 1.02 -8.52
C VAL A 265 17.66 -0.06 -9.18
N ALA A 266 18.65 -0.61 -8.47
CA ALA A 266 19.44 -1.75 -8.91
C ALA A 266 19.20 -2.94 -7.98
N ILE A 267 19.20 -4.15 -8.54
CA ILE A 267 19.06 -5.42 -7.84
C ILE A 267 20.18 -6.36 -8.25
N ALA A 268 20.93 -6.87 -7.28
CA ALA A 268 21.98 -7.84 -7.44
C ALA A 268 21.56 -9.18 -6.84
N THR A 269 21.78 -10.25 -7.60
CA THR A 269 21.53 -11.64 -7.19
C THR A 269 22.74 -12.51 -7.54
N SER A 270 22.73 -13.78 -7.26
CA SER A 270 23.72 -14.74 -7.75
C SER A 270 23.74 -14.86 -9.29
N GLY A 271 22.64 -14.52 -9.96
CA GLY A 271 22.48 -14.54 -11.41
C GLY A 271 22.98 -13.27 -12.11
N GLY A 272 23.41 -12.25 -11.37
CA GLY A 272 23.91 -10.99 -11.93
C GLY A 272 23.22 -9.77 -11.32
N VAL A 273 23.46 -8.62 -11.93
CA VAL A 273 22.91 -7.33 -11.52
C VAL A 273 22.11 -6.70 -12.65
N THR A 274 21.01 -6.05 -12.30
CA THR A 274 20.18 -5.28 -13.24
C THR A 274 19.68 -4.01 -12.58
N HIS A 275 19.39 -2.99 -13.39
CA HIS A 275 18.81 -1.74 -12.90
C HIS A 275 17.57 -1.32 -13.70
N ARG A 276 16.83 -0.38 -13.16
CA ARG A 276 15.79 0.40 -13.86
C ARG A 276 15.83 1.85 -13.41
N SER A 277 15.60 2.75 -14.35
CA SER A 277 15.51 4.19 -14.12
C SER A 277 14.08 4.66 -14.34
N PHE A 278 13.66 5.63 -13.51
CA PHE A 278 12.32 6.20 -13.54
C PHE A 278 12.39 7.70 -13.26
N ASP A 279 11.42 8.45 -13.77
CA ASP A 279 11.24 9.85 -13.46
C ASP A 279 9.86 10.05 -12.80
N PHE A 280 9.87 10.57 -11.57
CA PHE A 280 8.67 10.82 -10.78
C PHE A 280 8.63 12.29 -10.32
N PRO A 281 7.99 13.18 -11.08
CA PRO A 281 7.92 14.61 -10.75
C PRO A 281 6.87 14.88 -9.64
N ILE A 282 7.06 14.25 -8.48
CA ILE A 282 6.16 14.33 -7.33
C ILE A 282 6.89 14.91 -6.10
N GLU A 283 6.12 15.29 -5.09
CA GLU A 283 6.62 15.84 -3.82
C GLU A 283 7.63 14.90 -3.13
N PRO A 284 8.65 15.42 -2.44
CA PRO A 284 9.75 14.64 -1.87
C PRO A 284 9.30 13.50 -0.94
N ASP A 285 8.33 13.71 -0.07
CA ASP A 285 7.87 12.67 0.86
C ASP A 285 7.14 11.53 0.12
N ARG A 286 6.36 11.89 -0.89
CA ARG A 286 5.71 10.91 -1.77
C ARG A 286 6.75 10.17 -2.63
N PHE A 287 7.79 10.88 -3.08
CA PHE A 287 8.88 10.28 -3.84
C PHE A 287 9.61 9.21 -3.03
N ARG A 288 10.01 9.49 -1.78
CA ARG A 288 10.68 8.51 -0.92
C ARG A 288 9.88 7.23 -0.75
N ARG A 289 8.60 7.38 -0.46
CA ARG A 289 7.70 6.24 -0.30
C ARG A 289 7.51 5.46 -1.60
N LEU A 290 7.28 6.13 -2.72
CA LEU A 290 7.15 5.49 -4.03
C LEU A 290 8.42 4.76 -4.43
N ALA A 291 9.60 5.37 -4.21
CA ALA A 291 10.91 4.78 -4.51
C ALA A 291 11.12 3.46 -3.76
N ALA A 292 10.78 3.41 -2.47
CA ALA A 292 10.84 2.19 -1.69
C ALA A 292 9.89 1.09 -2.23
N TYR A 293 8.68 1.47 -2.62
CA TYR A 293 7.73 0.54 -3.23
C TYR A 293 8.19 0.04 -4.61
N VAL A 294 8.81 0.88 -5.41
CA VAL A 294 9.40 0.48 -6.71
C VAL A 294 10.53 -0.53 -6.51
N ALA A 295 11.38 -0.32 -5.51
CA ALA A 295 12.42 -1.28 -5.15
C ALA A 295 11.84 -2.65 -4.75
N LEU A 296 10.81 -2.65 -3.90
CA LEU A 296 10.09 -3.87 -3.53
C LEU A 296 9.41 -4.54 -4.75
N ALA A 297 8.91 -3.77 -5.71
CA ALA A 297 8.33 -4.33 -6.93
C ALA A 297 9.37 -5.00 -7.82
N MET A 298 10.59 -4.46 -7.89
CA MET A 298 11.69 -5.11 -8.59
C MET A 298 12.10 -6.41 -7.90
N LEU A 299 12.20 -6.42 -6.57
CA LEU A 299 12.43 -7.64 -5.80
C LEU A 299 11.36 -8.69 -6.10
N ARG A 300 10.08 -8.32 -6.02
CA ARG A 300 8.97 -9.23 -6.32
C ARG A 300 9.04 -9.83 -7.72
N GLN A 301 9.35 -9.00 -8.74
CA GLN A 301 9.52 -9.49 -10.11
C GLN A 301 10.67 -10.49 -10.24
N THR A 302 11.76 -10.28 -9.51
CA THR A 302 12.90 -11.21 -9.46
C THR A 302 12.50 -12.53 -8.82
N LEU A 303 11.80 -12.50 -7.69
CA LEU A 303 11.28 -13.71 -7.03
C LEU A 303 10.34 -14.49 -7.93
N MET A 304 9.40 -13.81 -8.61
CA MET A 304 8.46 -14.45 -9.56
C MET A 304 9.16 -15.02 -10.79
N GLY A 305 10.26 -14.44 -11.23
CA GLY A 305 11.09 -14.95 -12.33
C GLY A 305 11.84 -16.21 -11.95
N ALA A 306 12.43 -16.23 -10.76
CA ALA A 306 13.14 -17.39 -10.23
C ALA A 306 12.23 -18.62 -9.99
N ALA A 307 10.96 -18.40 -9.64
CA ALA A 307 9.99 -19.48 -9.44
C ALA A 307 9.52 -20.16 -10.74
N LYS A 308 9.85 -19.61 -11.91
CA LYS A 308 9.47 -20.14 -13.24
C LYS A 308 10.62 -20.85 -13.97
N SER A 309 11.84 -20.76 -13.46
CA SER A 309 13.05 -21.43 -13.96
C SER A 309 13.36 -22.67 -13.15
#